data_950052186be9c33c33c93f3981208451
#
_entry.id   950052186be9c33c33c93f3981208451
#
_cell.length_a   1.000
_cell.length_b   1.000
_cell.length_c   1.000
_cell.angle_alpha   90.00
_cell.angle_beta   90.00
_cell.angle_gamma   90.00
#
_symmetry.space_group_name_H-M   'P 1'
#
loop_
_entity.id
_entity.type
_entity.pdbx_description
1 polymer ?
#
loop_
_entity_poly.entity_id
_entity_poly.type
_entity_poly.pdbx_seq_one_letter_code
_entity_poly.pdbx_strand_id
1 'polypeptide(L)'
;MRRNVLNITASDVKDAKLTATVTIPAADVDAAIKKAYKDTAKKYRFPGFRAGKAPRPVIDSALGAEATLAQATNDLIAANEPAVLNELDIVPTKNGDYKELDLAKDHEDYTYTVEFSLRPAAELSSYDAVEIEMPPAEVTESEINNQVEMLLNYRATFEDVEGRAVEAEDYVTVDLKAVENADNFAAEGRMLIAGSDSNPAEFNEALIGANVDDVKSVTWTDEAEEGEEAETHTVEVTVKGIKVRNTPELTDELVKSDFGFDSIDAMRDAIKIEIEQDKASRLPAEKENRCVSALAERLQLDEMDADYEQSVFEELGQNFLSNLAARGMTLDTWLPASGLTMEQFIGDLHKQANDVARESLALDALARELKIEVTEDDVNAEFEKAGVKDVEASKAEFIADGRMPAVRESIRRSKAVDHLVENAKVTEVDETAKDAE
;
A
#
# COMPACT_ATOMS: atom_id res chain seq x y z
N MET A 1 37.16 15.65 -9.33
CA MET A 1 38.11 14.54 -9.25
C MET A 1 37.67 13.49 -10.26
N ARG A 2 38.55 13.03 -11.15
CA ARG A 2 38.19 11.90 -12.03
C ARG A 2 38.04 10.67 -11.10
N ARG A 3 36.82 10.11 -10.96
CA ARG A 3 36.64 8.79 -10.34
C ARG A 3 37.40 7.79 -11.22
N ASN A 4 38.32 7.02 -10.63
CA ASN A 4 38.90 5.87 -11.31
C ASN A 4 37.73 4.94 -11.68
N VAL A 5 37.74 4.40 -12.88
CA VAL A 5 36.67 3.52 -13.37
C VAL A 5 36.80 2.20 -12.60
N LEU A 6 35.75 1.84 -11.88
CA LEU A 6 35.60 0.50 -11.30
C LEU A 6 35.56 -0.52 -12.44
N ASN A 7 36.22 -1.66 -12.26
CA ASN A 7 36.06 -2.78 -13.16
C ASN A 7 35.04 -3.74 -12.57
N ILE A 8 33.87 -3.80 -13.20
CA ILE A 8 32.73 -4.61 -12.73
C ILE A 8 32.42 -5.65 -13.80
N THR A 9 32.41 -6.92 -13.39
CA THR A 9 31.95 -8.03 -14.22
C THR A 9 30.83 -8.74 -13.49
N ALA A 10 29.70 -8.97 -14.17
CA ALA A 10 28.55 -9.62 -13.60
C ALA A 10 28.22 -10.93 -14.33
N SER A 11 27.66 -11.89 -13.61
CA SER A 11 27.08 -13.09 -14.20
C SER A 11 25.72 -12.77 -14.86
N ASP A 12 25.20 -13.72 -15.64
CA ASP A 12 23.78 -13.70 -15.99
C ASP A 12 22.93 -13.87 -14.71
N VAL A 13 21.74 -13.27 -14.71
CA VAL A 13 20.79 -13.44 -13.62
C VAL A 13 20.24 -14.87 -13.64
N LYS A 14 20.36 -15.56 -12.52
CA LYS A 14 19.85 -16.91 -12.33
C LYS A 14 19.15 -17.02 -10.97
N ASP A 15 17.94 -17.58 -10.97
CA ASP A 15 17.14 -17.75 -9.75
C ASP A 15 17.02 -16.44 -8.94
N ALA A 16 16.69 -15.33 -9.65
CA ALA A 16 16.61 -13.98 -9.12
C ALA A 16 17.91 -13.49 -8.40
N LYS A 17 19.07 -14.07 -8.74
CA LYS A 17 20.36 -13.69 -8.19
C LYS A 17 21.32 -13.25 -9.29
N LEU A 18 22.12 -12.23 -8.95
CA LEU A 18 23.20 -11.72 -9.80
C LEU A 18 24.48 -11.68 -8.97
N THR A 19 25.53 -12.34 -9.46
CA THR A 19 26.85 -12.29 -8.84
C THR A 19 27.72 -11.29 -9.58
N ALA A 20 28.21 -10.28 -8.86
CA ALA A 20 29.15 -9.29 -9.39
C ALA A 20 30.54 -9.45 -8.78
N THR A 21 31.54 -9.37 -9.63
CA THR A 21 32.95 -9.26 -9.20
C THR A 21 33.40 -7.82 -9.48
N VAL A 22 33.81 -7.14 -8.43
CA VAL A 22 34.17 -5.72 -8.43
C VAL A 22 35.65 -5.57 -8.10
N THR A 23 36.41 -4.89 -8.96
CA THR A 23 37.80 -4.55 -8.71
C THR A 23 37.94 -3.04 -8.53
N ILE A 24 38.45 -2.65 -7.36
CA ILE A 24 38.73 -1.27 -6.97
C ILE A 24 40.20 -0.98 -7.15
N PRO A 25 40.58 0.08 -7.88
CA PRO A 25 41.98 0.42 -8.14
C PRO A 25 42.78 0.74 -6.85
N ALA A 26 44.07 0.36 -6.82
CA ALA A 26 44.98 0.56 -5.69
C ALA A 26 45.00 2.00 -5.15
N ALA A 27 44.84 3.00 -6.02
CA ALA A 27 44.81 4.41 -5.58
C ALA A 27 43.61 4.75 -4.66
N ASP A 28 42.43 4.13 -4.90
CA ASP A 28 41.25 4.31 -4.09
C ASP A 28 41.35 3.46 -2.81
N VAL A 29 41.98 2.29 -2.89
CA VAL A 29 42.31 1.44 -1.73
C VAL A 29 43.21 2.19 -0.76
N ASP A 30 44.33 2.77 -1.25
CA ASP A 30 45.26 3.58 -0.45
C ASP A 30 44.57 4.77 0.22
N ALA A 31 43.66 5.43 -0.52
CA ALA A 31 42.90 6.55 0.01
C ALA A 31 41.95 6.13 1.16
N ALA A 32 41.30 4.97 1.01
CA ALA A 32 40.42 4.42 2.03
C ALA A 32 41.19 3.98 3.29
N ILE A 33 42.27 3.26 3.13
CA ILE A 33 43.17 2.86 4.24
C ILE A 33 43.67 4.10 4.99
N LYS A 34 44.19 5.10 4.28
CA LYS A 34 44.64 6.35 4.87
C LYS A 34 43.55 7.08 5.65
N LYS A 35 42.33 7.10 5.12
CA LYS A 35 41.14 7.69 5.78
C LYS A 35 40.80 6.93 7.06
N ALA A 36 40.73 5.60 7.02
CA ALA A 36 40.42 4.77 8.17
C ALA A 36 41.43 4.98 9.32
N TYR A 37 42.73 4.98 9.04
CA TYR A 37 43.75 5.29 10.05
C TYR A 37 43.62 6.68 10.63
N LYS A 38 43.30 7.68 9.81
CA LYS A 38 43.08 9.05 10.26
C LYS A 38 41.83 9.17 11.16
N ASP A 39 40.76 8.47 10.84
CA ASP A 39 39.54 8.50 11.60
C ASP A 39 39.68 7.70 12.91
N THR A 40 40.35 6.56 12.88
CA THR A 40 40.74 5.80 14.08
C THR A 40 41.60 6.65 15.02
N ALA A 41 42.59 7.39 14.49
CA ALA A 41 43.41 8.30 15.29
C ALA A 41 42.61 9.44 15.96
N LYS A 42 41.47 9.86 15.37
CA LYS A 42 40.57 10.86 15.97
C LYS A 42 39.64 10.22 17.02
N LYS A 43 39.14 9.00 16.74
CA LYS A 43 38.14 8.31 17.58
C LYS A 43 38.77 7.82 18.90
N TYR A 44 40.00 7.35 18.88
CA TYR A 44 40.68 6.78 20.04
C TYR A 44 41.79 7.70 20.55
N ARG A 45 42.06 7.64 21.86
CA ARG A 45 43.18 8.34 22.49
C ARG A 45 44.41 7.43 22.57
N PHE A 46 45.52 7.89 22.02
CA PHE A 46 46.81 7.19 22.06
C PHE A 46 47.77 7.92 22.99
N PRO A 47 48.37 7.27 24.00
CA PRO A 47 49.32 7.88 24.92
C PRO A 47 50.47 8.56 24.18
N GLY A 48 50.81 9.80 24.53
CA GLY A 48 51.87 10.56 23.89
C GLY A 48 51.48 11.29 22.59
N PHE A 49 50.27 11.14 22.09
CA PHE A 49 49.84 11.77 20.83
C PHE A 49 48.53 12.61 21.03
N ARG A 50 48.51 13.74 20.35
CA ARG A 50 47.28 14.54 20.25
C ARG A 50 46.25 13.79 19.41
N ALA A 51 44.96 13.94 19.73
CA ALA A 51 43.86 13.33 18.97
C ALA A 51 43.97 13.58 17.45
N GLY A 52 43.92 12.52 16.65
CA GLY A 52 44.06 12.56 15.20
C GLY A 52 45.51 12.66 14.68
N LYS A 53 46.53 12.52 15.56
CA LYS A 53 47.96 12.63 15.19
C LYS A 53 48.78 11.38 15.50
N ALA A 54 48.16 10.31 15.99
CA ALA A 54 48.84 9.04 16.19
C ALA A 54 49.25 8.45 14.81
N PRO A 55 50.53 8.08 14.62
CA PRO A 55 50.97 7.45 13.37
C PRO A 55 50.54 5.97 13.31
N ARG A 56 50.42 5.42 12.10
CA ARG A 56 49.97 4.05 11.83
C ARG A 56 50.62 2.99 12.73
N PRO A 57 51.96 2.92 12.90
CA PRO A 57 52.57 1.90 13.76
C PRO A 57 52.08 1.93 15.22
N VAL A 58 51.71 3.10 15.74
CA VAL A 58 51.20 3.25 17.10
C VAL A 58 49.77 2.74 17.20
N ILE A 59 48.95 3.00 16.17
CA ILE A 59 47.60 2.50 16.07
C ILE A 59 47.59 0.99 15.96
N ASP A 60 48.42 0.44 15.06
CA ASP A 60 48.60 -1.01 14.85
C ASP A 60 49.05 -1.74 16.11
N SER A 61 49.99 -1.13 16.86
CA SER A 61 50.46 -1.70 18.13
C SER A 61 49.38 -1.70 19.23
N ALA A 62 48.47 -0.74 19.20
CA ALA A 62 47.44 -0.57 20.24
C ALA A 62 46.14 -1.32 19.95
N LEU A 63 45.70 -1.39 18.69
CA LEU A 63 44.40 -1.93 18.28
C LEU A 63 44.53 -3.19 17.40
N GLY A 64 45.73 -3.49 16.89
CA GLY A 64 45.95 -4.47 15.84
C GLY A 64 45.73 -3.86 14.44
N ALA A 65 46.63 -4.19 13.50
CA ALA A 65 46.53 -3.70 12.12
C ALA A 65 45.26 -4.22 11.42
N GLU A 66 44.87 -5.46 11.69
CA GLU A 66 43.68 -6.11 11.08
C GLU A 66 42.37 -5.37 11.37
N ALA A 67 42.19 -4.86 12.59
CA ALA A 67 40.96 -4.16 12.95
C ALA A 67 40.75 -2.87 12.13
N THR A 68 41.82 -2.08 11.92
CA THR A 68 41.77 -0.85 11.14
C THR A 68 41.65 -1.15 9.63
N LEU A 69 42.30 -2.20 9.14
CA LEU A 69 42.18 -2.64 7.76
C LEU A 69 40.79 -3.23 7.46
N ALA A 70 40.19 -3.99 8.37
CA ALA A 70 38.81 -4.47 8.23
C ALA A 70 37.80 -3.29 8.13
N GLN A 71 37.96 -2.29 8.97
CA GLN A 71 37.15 -1.07 8.86
C GLN A 71 37.38 -0.36 7.52
N ALA A 72 38.67 -0.26 7.07
CA ALA A 72 38.96 0.35 5.77
C ALA A 72 38.34 -0.42 4.61
N THR A 73 38.36 -1.75 4.67
CA THR A 73 37.77 -2.63 3.65
C THR A 73 36.25 -2.46 3.60
N ASN A 74 35.59 -2.48 4.76
CA ASN A 74 34.14 -2.28 4.82
C ASN A 74 33.72 -0.88 4.32
N ASP A 75 34.44 0.15 4.74
CA ASP A 75 34.17 1.53 4.28
C ASP A 75 34.41 1.68 2.77
N LEU A 76 35.39 0.98 2.23
CA LEU A 76 35.74 0.96 0.81
C LEU A 76 34.60 0.31 -0.02
N ILE A 77 34.13 -0.85 0.40
CA ILE A 77 33.02 -1.56 -0.22
C ILE A 77 31.76 -0.68 -0.21
N ALA A 78 31.35 -0.22 0.98
CA ALA A 78 30.16 0.61 1.15
C ALA A 78 30.21 1.92 0.33
N ALA A 79 31.39 2.53 0.19
CA ALA A 79 31.54 3.76 -0.60
C ALA A 79 31.43 3.53 -2.12
N ASN A 80 31.65 2.30 -2.58
CA ASN A 80 31.60 1.97 -4.00
C ASN A 80 30.31 1.22 -4.41
N GLU A 81 29.55 0.68 -3.47
CA GLU A 81 28.28 -0.02 -3.73
C GLU A 81 27.29 0.80 -4.58
N PRO A 82 27.05 2.11 -4.30
CA PRO A 82 26.19 2.93 -5.15
C PRO A 82 26.62 2.96 -6.62
N ALA A 83 27.93 2.99 -6.88
CA ALA A 83 28.43 2.99 -8.24
C ALA A 83 28.24 1.63 -8.92
N VAL A 84 28.35 0.52 -8.16
CA VAL A 84 28.08 -0.83 -8.67
C VAL A 84 26.62 -0.97 -9.05
N LEU A 85 25.69 -0.54 -8.20
CA LEU A 85 24.24 -0.59 -8.48
C LEU A 85 23.87 0.23 -9.72
N ASN A 86 24.44 1.43 -9.85
CA ASN A 86 24.18 2.29 -11.02
C ASN A 86 24.74 1.71 -12.33
N GLU A 87 25.94 1.10 -12.29
CA GLU A 87 26.58 0.53 -13.49
C GLU A 87 25.84 -0.73 -13.95
N LEU A 88 25.37 -1.56 -13.02
CA LEU A 88 24.62 -2.76 -13.31
C LEU A 88 23.12 -2.49 -13.59
N ASP A 89 22.64 -1.28 -13.34
CA ASP A 89 21.22 -0.86 -13.44
C ASP A 89 20.28 -1.83 -12.70
N ILE A 90 20.61 -2.17 -11.43
CA ILE A 90 19.85 -3.11 -10.61
C ILE A 90 19.32 -2.48 -9.32
N VAL A 91 18.18 -3.01 -8.86
CA VAL A 91 17.57 -2.69 -7.57
C VAL A 91 17.50 -3.99 -6.75
N PRO A 92 18.45 -4.23 -5.84
CA PRO A 92 18.42 -5.40 -4.98
C PRO A 92 17.26 -5.37 -4.00
N THR A 93 16.69 -6.54 -3.70
CA THR A 93 15.60 -6.69 -2.72
C THR A 93 16.11 -6.68 -1.27
N LYS A 94 17.40 -6.93 -1.08
CA LYS A 94 18.09 -6.89 0.21
C LYS A 94 19.57 -6.51 0.04
N ASN A 95 20.25 -6.27 1.16
CA ASN A 95 21.69 -5.99 1.15
C ASN A 95 22.47 -7.10 0.44
N GLY A 96 23.52 -6.73 -0.29
CA GLY A 96 24.38 -7.67 -0.97
C GLY A 96 25.04 -8.69 -0.03
N ASP A 97 25.13 -9.95 -0.47
CA ASP A 97 25.83 -11.02 0.25
C ASP A 97 27.28 -11.05 -0.22
N TYR A 98 28.17 -10.58 0.66
CA TYR A 98 29.61 -10.47 0.40
C TYR A 98 30.30 -11.75 0.84
N LYS A 99 30.85 -12.48 -0.12
CA LYS A 99 31.52 -13.78 0.15
C LYS A 99 33.03 -13.58 0.38
N GLU A 100 33.54 -14.19 1.43
CA GLU A 100 34.98 -14.35 1.73
C GLU A 100 35.80 -13.06 1.49
N LEU A 101 35.53 -12.00 2.24
CA LEU A 101 36.22 -10.73 2.11
C LEU A 101 37.64 -10.83 2.66
N ASP A 102 38.64 -10.71 1.81
CA ASP A 102 40.02 -10.44 2.21
C ASP A 102 40.17 -9.00 2.72
N LEU A 103 41.20 -8.74 3.51
CA LEU A 103 41.53 -7.38 3.93
C LEU A 103 42.21 -6.63 2.79
N ALA A 104 41.81 -5.39 2.59
CA ALA A 104 42.46 -4.48 1.63
C ALA A 104 43.94 -4.25 2.00
N LYS A 105 44.84 -4.26 0.99
CA LYS A 105 46.28 -4.09 1.14
C LYS A 105 46.75 -2.82 0.46
N ASP A 106 47.77 -2.18 1.07
CA ASP A 106 48.34 -0.96 0.49
C ASP A 106 48.99 -1.29 -0.89
N HIS A 107 48.74 -0.39 -1.85
CA HIS A 107 49.32 -0.41 -3.21
C HIS A 107 48.88 -1.60 -4.08
N GLU A 108 47.79 -2.28 -3.69
CA GLU A 108 47.20 -3.38 -4.45
C GLU A 108 45.76 -3.05 -4.80
N ASP A 109 45.34 -3.50 -5.98
CA ASP A 109 43.90 -3.48 -6.35
C ASP A 109 43.15 -4.40 -5.41
N TYR A 110 41.90 -4.00 -5.05
CA TYR A 110 41.06 -4.81 -4.20
C TYR A 110 39.91 -5.41 -4.99
N THR A 111 39.81 -6.73 -4.99
CA THR A 111 38.75 -7.45 -5.70
C THR A 111 37.88 -8.20 -4.70
N TYR A 112 36.57 -8.05 -4.83
CA TYR A 112 35.59 -8.79 -4.05
C TYR A 112 34.44 -9.28 -4.92
N THR A 113 33.70 -10.27 -4.41
CA THR A 113 32.52 -10.82 -5.04
C THR A 113 31.31 -10.57 -4.14
N VAL A 114 30.22 -10.11 -4.73
CA VAL A 114 28.96 -9.87 -4.07
C VAL A 114 27.83 -10.53 -4.84
N GLU A 115 26.91 -11.16 -4.14
CA GLU A 115 25.68 -11.71 -4.71
C GLU A 115 24.50 -10.79 -4.33
N PHE A 116 23.83 -10.26 -5.33
CA PHE A 116 22.63 -9.46 -5.16
C PHE A 116 21.38 -10.31 -5.39
N SER A 117 20.44 -10.28 -4.48
CA SER A 117 19.09 -10.80 -4.69
C SER A 117 18.27 -9.76 -5.43
N LEU A 118 17.65 -10.17 -6.51
CA LEU A 118 16.81 -9.32 -7.37
C LEU A 118 15.36 -9.80 -7.29
N ARG A 119 14.44 -9.01 -7.82
CA ARG A 119 13.06 -9.46 -8.00
C ARG A 119 13.01 -10.63 -8.96
N PRO A 120 12.14 -11.63 -8.71
CA PRO A 120 11.96 -12.73 -9.63
C PRO A 120 11.44 -12.23 -10.99
N ALA A 121 11.93 -12.81 -12.07
CA ALA A 121 11.35 -12.58 -13.38
C ALA A 121 10.11 -13.47 -13.52
N ALA A 122 8.96 -12.85 -13.72
CA ALA A 122 7.70 -13.56 -13.95
C ALA A 122 7.21 -13.31 -15.37
N GLU A 123 6.33 -14.19 -15.85
CA GLU A 123 5.68 -14.11 -17.16
C GLU A 123 4.18 -13.93 -16.97
N LEU A 124 3.50 -13.41 -17.99
CA LEU A 124 2.04 -13.31 -18.01
C LEU A 124 1.44 -14.42 -18.89
N SER A 125 0.26 -14.88 -18.54
CA SER A 125 -0.50 -15.84 -19.36
C SER A 125 -0.96 -15.23 -20.70
N SER A 126 -1.13 -13.90 -20.75
CA SER A 126 -1.42 -13.11 -21.96
C SER A 126 -0.93 -11.68 -21.79
N TYR A 127 -0.42 -11.12 -22.90
CA TYR A 127 -0.06 -9.71 -23.03
C TYR A 127 -1.09 -8.91 -23.85
N ASP A 128 -2.23 -9.48 -24.16
CA ASP A 128 -3.32 -8.79 -24.83
C ASP A 128 -3.93 -7.71 -23.93
N ALA A 129 -4.65 -6.77 -24.54
CA ALA A 129 -5.38 -5.74 -23.82
C ALA A 129 -6.24 -6.32 -22.69
N VAL A 130 -6.17 -5.72 -21.50
CA VAL A 130 -7.01 -6.12 -20.36
C VAL A 130 -8.46 -5.70 -20.60
N GLU A 131 -9.39 -6.49 -20.07
CA GLU A 131 -10.81 -6.20 -20.08
C GLU A 131 -11.23 -5.83 -18.66
N ILE A 132 -11.81 -4.65 -18.48
CA ILE A 132 -12.23 -4.14 -17.18
C ILE A 132 -13.65 -3.58 -17.26
N GLU A 133 -14.37 -3.67 -16.14
CA GLU A 133 -15.63 -2.96 -15.95
C GLU A 133 -15.36 -1.63 -15.26
N MET A 134 -16.08 -0.58 -15.65
CA MET A 134 -15.99 0.75 -15.06
C MET A 134 -17.37 1.35 -14.89
N PRO A 135 -17.61 2.19 -13.88
CA PRO A 135 -18.79 3.02 -13.85
C PRO A 135 -18.88 3.91 -15.10
N PRO A 136 -20.08 4.27 -15.57
CA PRO A 136 -20.26 5.17 -16.69
C PRO A 136 -19.53 6.50 -16.46
N ALA A 137 -18.84 6.99 -17.49
CA ALA A 137 -18.17 8.29 -17.40
C ALA A 137 -19.15 9.45 -17.26
N GLU A 138 -20.31 9.35 -17.93
CA GLU A 138 -21.39 10.29 -17.80
C GLU A 138 -22.19 10.02 -16.50
N VAL A 139 -22.74 11.08 -15.91
CA VAL A 139 -23.60 10.96 -14.72
C VAL A 139 -24.93 10.38 -15.13
N THR A 140 -25.34 9.30 -14.47
CA THR A 140 -26.63 8.65 -14.70
C THR A 140 -27.75 9.25 -13.85
N GLU A 141 -29.01 9.07 -14.31
CA GLU A 141 -30.16 9.48 -13.51
C GLU A 141 -30.28 8.68 -12.21
N SER A 142 -29.83 7.43 -12.19
CA SER A 142 -29.81 6.61 -10.97
C SER A 142 -28.88 7.20 -9.91
N GLU A 143 -27.69 7.65 -10.29
CA GLU A 143 -26.75 8.30 -9.37
C GLU A 143 -27.32 9.58 -8.78
N ILE A 144 -27.97 10.42 -9.60
CA ILE A 144 -28.63 11.64 -9.11
C ILE A 144 -29.77 11.29 -8.14
N ASN A 145 -30.59 10.27 -8.49
CA ASN A 145 -31.70 9.85 -7.65
C ASN A 145 -31.21 9.28 -6.31
N ASN A 146 -30.18 8.45 -6.32
CA ASN A 146 -29.58 7.89 -5.11
C ASN A 146 -29.02 8.99 -4.19
N GLN A 147 -28.38 10.01 -4.77
CA GLN A 147 -27.87 11.14 -3.99
C GLN A 147 -29.01 11.99 -3.41
N VAL A 148 -30.09 12.22 -4.18
CA VAL A 148 -31.31 12.89 -3.69
C VAL A 148 -31.93 12.10 -2.56
N GLU A 149 -32.08 10.79 -2.72
CA GLU A 149 -32.63 9.90 -1.69
C GLU A 149 -31.78 9.90 -0.41
N MET A 150 -30.47 9.86 -0.54
CA MET A 150 -29.54 9.96 0.59
C MET A 150 -29.75 11.28 1.35
N LEU A 151 -29.88 12.40 0.64
CA LEU A 151 -30.13 13.71 1.26
C LEU A 151 -31.50 13.77 1.97
N LEU A 152 -32.54 13.18 1.38
CA LEU A 152 -33.87 13.08 2.01
C LEU A 152 -33.83 12.16 3.24
N ASN A 153 -33.11 11.03 3.15
CA ASN A 153 -32.95 10.12 4.27
C ASN A 153 -32.21 10.75 5.46
N TYR A 154 -31.26 11.67 5.18
CA TYR A 154 -30.61 12.45 6.25
C TYR A 154 -31.55 13.40 6.98
N ARG A 155 -32.66 13.79 6.33
CA ARG A 155 -33.73 14.64 6.89
C ARG A 155 -34.92 13.85 7.45
N ALA A 156 -34.86 12.51 7.38
CA ALA A 156 -35.88 11.65 7.91
C ALA A 156 -36.08 11.86 9.42
N THR A 157 -37.30 11.84 9.86
CA THR A 157 -37.67 11.86 11.28
C THR A 157 -38.16 10.50 11.72
N PHE A 158 -38.00 10.19 13.00
CA PHE A 158 -38.45 8.93 13.57
C PHE A 158 -39.66 9.20 14.48
N GLU A 159 -40.75 8.52 14.20
CA GLU A 159 -41.97 8.61 14.99
C GLU A 159 -42.23 7.29 15.70
N ASP A 160 -42.55 7.37 17.01
CA ASP A 160 -42.90 6.19 17.78
C ASP A 160 -44.27 5.65 17.34
N VAL A 161 -44.34 4.34 17.16
CA VAL A 161 -45.56 3.64 16.74
C VAL A 161 -46.07 2.81 17.90
N GLU A 162 -47.34 3.03 18.25
CA GLU A 162 -48.05 2.27 19.27
C GLU A 162 -49.21 1.48 18.67
N GLY A 163 -49.51 0.33 19.27
CA GLY A 163 -50.75 -0.41 18.98
C GLY A 163 -50.74 -1.29 17.72
N ARG A 164 -49.56 -1.48 17.07
CA ARG A 164 -49.41 -2.49 16.03
C ARG A 164 -48.13 -3.32 16.24
N ALA A 165 -48.08 -4.44 15.57
CA ALA A 165 -46.89 -5.27 15.48
C ALA A 165 -45.81 -4.65 14.56
N VAL A 166 -44.57 -5.11 14.69
CA VAL A 166 -43.45 -4.75 13.82
C VAL A 166 -43.71 -5.17 12.38
N GLU A 167 -43.52 -4.26 11.46
CA GLU A 167 -43.56 -4.48 10.01
C GLU A 167 -42.18 -4.39 9.41
N ALA A 168 -42.00 -4.83 8.18
CA ALA A 168 -40.75 -4.65 7.46
C ALA A 168 -40.39 -3.16 7.35
N GLU A 169 -39.08 -2.84 7.40
CA GLU A 169 -38.52 -1.48 7.39
C GLU A 169 -38.75 -0.66 8.67
N ASP A 170 -39.45 -1.20 9.67
CA ASP A 170 -39.57 -0.54 10.97
C ASP A 170 -38.19 -0.53 11.70
N TYR A 171 -37.92 0.57 12.38
CA TYR A 171 -36.78 0.70 13.29
C TYR A 171 -37.21 0.20 14.67
N VAL A 172 -36.71 -0.96 15.05
CA VAL A 172 -37.11 -1.63 16.28
C VAL A 172 -36.00 -1.46 17.32
N THR A 173 -36.35 -0.86 18.45
CA THR A 173 -35.46 -0.81 19.61
C THR A 173 -35.59 -2.12 20.39
N VAL A 174 -34.48 -2.83 20.56
CA VAL A 174 -34.45 -4.12 21.23
C VAL A 174 -33.41 -4.17 22.35
N ASP A 175 -33.70 -4.98 23.38
CA ASP A 175 -32.70 -5.44 24.32
C ASP A 175 -32.28 -6.87 23.91
N LEU A 176 -30.99 -7.09 23.80
CA LEU A 176 -30.39 -8.37 23.46
C LEU A 176 -29.68 -8.94 24.67
N LYS A 177 -30.12 -10.11 25.16
CA LYS A 177 -29.51 -10.80 26.25
C LYS A 177 -28.85 -12.10 25.76
N ALA A 178 -27.57 -12.24 26.02
CA ALA A 178 -26.82 -13.44 25.66
C ALA A 178 -27.38 -14.69 26.38
N VAL A 179 -27.52 -15.80 25.65
CA VAL A 179 -27.92 -17.10 26.14
C VAL A 179 -26.84 -18.13 25.91
N GLU A 180 -26.32 -18.24 24.69
CA GLU A 180 -25.27 -19.19 24.30
C GLU A 180 -24.34 -18.56 23.25
N ASN A 181 -23.05 -18.56 23.55
CA ASN A 181 -21.98 -18.01 22.65
C ASN A 181 -22.25 -16.59 22.11
N ALA A 182 -22.96 -15.74 22.86
CA ALA A 182 -23.47 -14.48 22.33
C ALA A 182 -23.17 -13.28 23.24
N ASP A 183 -22.15 -13.36 24.10
CA ASP A 183 -21.81 -12.26 25.03
C ASP A 183 -21.45 -10.97 24.30
N ASN A 184 -20.85 -11.06 23.13
CA ASN A 184 -20.48 -9.92 22.29
C ASN A 184 -21.69 -9.24 21.62
N PHE A 185 -22.83 -9.92 21.58
CA PHE A 185 -24.06 -9.37 20.98
C PHE A 185 -25.00 -8.77 22.03
N ALA A 186 -24.74 -8.99 23.33
CA ALA A 186 -25.57 -8.44 24.39
C ALA A 186 -25.57 -6.90 24.35
N ALA A 187 -26.74 -6.32 24.31
CA ALA A 187 -26.92 -4.87 24.26
C ALA A 187 -28.29 -4.46 24.78
N GLU A 188 -28.38 -3.30 25.43
CA GLU A 188 -29.66 -2.68 25.80
C GLU A 188 -29.96 -1.50 24.86
N GLY A 189 -31.19 -1.41 24.38
CA GLY A 189 -31.65 -0.31 23.54
C GLY A 189 -31.02 -0.28 22.14
N ARG A 190 -30.59 -1.42 21.62
CA ARG A 190 -30.05 -1.52 20.27
C ARG A 190 -31.13 -1.31 19.24
N MET A 191 -30.88 -0.49 18.24
CA MET A 191 -31.80 -0.25 17.13
C MET A 191 -31.48 -1.20 15.98
N LEU A 192 -32.48 -1.96 15.53
CA LEU A 192 -32.41 -2.84 14.37
C LEU A 192 -33.48 -2.42 13.35
N ILE A 193 -33.23 -2.64 12.07
CA ILE A 193 -34.23 -2.44 11.01
C ILE A 193 -34.82 -3.81 10.70
N ALA A 194 -36.13 -3.97 10.90
CA ALA A 194 -36.81 -5.22 10.64
C ALA A 194 -36.86 -5.52 9.14
N GLY A 195 -36.43 -6.72 8.73
CA GLY A 195 -36.36 -7.12 7.32
C GLY A 195 -35.09 -6.67 6.60
N SER A 196 -34.12 -6.06 7.30
CA SER A 196 -32.83 -5.69 6.68
C SER A 196 -31.97 -6.90 6.41
N ASP A 197 -31.27 -6.93 5.27
CA ASP A 197 -30.26 -7.93 4.92
C ASP A 197 -29.04 -7.88 5.83
N SER A 198 -28.84 -6.78 6.57
CA SER A 198 -27.78 -6.66 7.57
C SER A 198 -28.03 -7.49 8.85
N ASN A 199 -29.23 -8.00 9.02
CA ASN A 199 -29.56 -8.89 10.13
C ASN A 199 -29.52 -10.35 9.66
N PRO A 200 -29.12 -11.31 10.51
CA PRO A 200 -29.40 -12.71 10.24
C PRO A 200 -30.90 -12.93 9.96
N ALA A 201 -31.23 -13.82 9.05
CA ALA A 201 -32.63 -14.08 8.63
C ALA A 201 -33.54 -14.41 9.83
N GLU A 202 -33.02 -15.13 10.81
CA GLU A 202 -33.68 -15.53 12.04
C GLU A 202 -34.11 -14.33 12.91
N PHE A 203 -33.31 -13.24 12.89
CA PHE A 203 -33.69 -11.99 13.54
C PHE A 203 -34.89 -11.35 12.85
N ASN A 204 -34.88 -11.29 11.53
CA ASN A 204 -36.00 -10.73 10.78
C ASN A 204 -37.28 -11.52 10.98
N GLU A 205 -37.21 -12.86 11.00
CA GLU A 205 -38.35 -13.73 11.30
C GLU A 205 -38.89 -13.52 12.75
N ALA A 206 -38.01 -13.28 13.70
CA ALA A 206 -38.41 -13.04 15.07
C ALA A 206 -39.01 -11.65 15.30
N LEU A 207 -38.47 -10.63 14.59
CA LEU A 207 -38.90 -9.23 14.75
C LEU A 207 -40.20 -8.96 14.05
N ILE A 208 -40.38 -9.37 12.78
CA ILE A 208 -41.57 -9.10 11.99
C ILE A 208 -42.78 -9.79 12.66
N GLY A 209 -43.83 -9.02 12.95
CA GLY A 209 -45.02 -9.48 13.63
C GLY A 209 -44.95 -9.53 15.16
N ALA A 210 -43.78 -9.18 15.77
CA ALA A 210 -43.68 -9.05 17.21
C ALA A 210 -44.31 -7.75 17.72
N ASN A 211 -44.81 -7.76 18.94
CA ASN A 211 -45.33 -6.55 19.61
C ASN A 211 -44.30 -6.01 20.61
N VAL A 212 -44.47 -4.78 21.03
CA VAL A 212 -43.67 -4.22 22.14
C VAL A 212 -43.85 -5.08 23.38
N ASP A 213 -42.73 -5.31 24.10
CA ASP A 213 -42.57 -6.21 25.24
C ASP A 213 -42.60 -7.72 24.89
N ASP A 214 -42.74 -8.11 23.63
CA ASP A 214 -42.56 -9.50 23.23
C ASP A 214 -41.10 -9.92 23.43
N VAL A 215 -40.88 -11.15 23.93
CA VAL A 215 -39.58 -11.76 24.10
C VAL A 215 -39.46 -12.98 23.17
N LYS A 216 -38.46 -12.98 22.33
CA LYS A 216 -38.17 -14.05 21.36
C LYS A 216 -36.76 -14.59 21.58
N SER A 217 -36.61 -15.91 21.47
CA SER A 217 -35.27 -16.52 21.38
C SER A 217 -34.88 -16.64 19.91
N VAL A 218 -33.74 -16.09 19.58
CA VAL A 218 -33.18 -16.10 18.22
C VAL A 218 -31.88 -16.89 18.26
N THR A 219 -31.77 -17.86 17.38
CA THR A 219 -30.55 -18.68 17.21
C THR A 219 -30.15 -18.63 15.76
N TRP A 220 -28.89 -18.28 15.51
CA TRP A 220 -28.31 -18.26 14.15
C TRP A 220 -26.94 -18.91 14.18
N THR A 221 -26.44 -19.28 13.01
CA THR A 221 -25.13 -19.87 12.84
C THR A 221 -24.36 -19.06 11.82
N ASP A 222 -23.16 -18.62 12.20
CA ASP A 222 -22.30 -17.86 11.30
C ASP A 222 -21.76 -18.76 10.17
N GLU A 223 -21.53 -18.18 9.01
CA GLU A 223 -20.84 -18.88 7.92
C GLU A 223 -19.40 -19.15 8.35
N ALA A 224 -18.98 -20.42 8.35
CA ALA A 224 -17.62 -20.81 8.69
C ALA A 224 -16.66 -20.46 7.55
N GLU A 225 -15.53 -19.85 7.86
CA GLU A 225 -14.42 -19.74 6.91
C GLU A 225 -13.79 -21.14 6.66
N GLU A 226 -13.12 -21.32 5.50
CA GLU A 226 -12.51 -22.61 5.13
C GLU A 226 -11.54 -23.10 6.23
N GLY A 227 -11.99 -24.09 7.02
CA GLY A 227 -11.21 -24.76 8.07
C GLY A 227 -11.64 -24.45 9.49
N GLU A 228 -12.63 -23.61 9.70
CA GLU A 228 -13.23 -23.35 11.02
C GLU A 228 -14.59 -24.04 11.19
N GLU A 229 -14.97 -24.35 12.42
CA GLU A 229 -16.30 -24.88 12.73
C GLU A 229 -17.28 -23.68 12.86
N ALA A 230 -18.43 -23.78 12.17
CA ALA A 230 -19.49 -22.79 12.26
C ALA A 230 -19.96 -22.59 13.71
N GLU A 231 -19.91 -21.37 14.21
CA GLU A 231 -20.37 -21.06 15.55
C GLU A 231 -21.87 -20.75 15.58
N THR A 232 -22.57 -21.34 16.55
CA THR A 232 -23.99 -21.08 16.77
C THR A 232 -24.16 -20.15 17.95
N HIS A 233 -24.90 -19.10 17.76
CA HIS A 233 -25.18 -18.05 18.75
C HIS A 233 -26.66 -18.05 19.10
N THR A 234 -26.97 -17.82 20.38
CA THR A 234 -28.37 -17.70 20.85
C THR A 234 -28.50 -16.45 21.71
N VAL A 235 -29.47 -15.62 21.39
CA VAL A 235 -29.86 -14.44 22.18
C VAL A 235 -31.35 -14.44 22.48
N GLU A 236 -31.71 -13.84 23.59
CA GLU A 236 -33.08 -13.47 23.92
C GLU A 236 -33.30 -12.01 23.50
N VAL A 237 -34.22 -11.78 22.55
CA VAL A 237 -34.55 -10.47 21.99
C VAL A 237 -35.82 -9.96 22.62
N THR A 238 -35.79 -8.81 23.28
CA THR A 238 -36.98 -8.14 23.84
C THR A 238 -37.25 -6.87 23.05
N VAL A 239 -38.41 -6.76 22.44
CA VAL A 239 -38.84 -5.55 21.70
C VAL A 239 -39.22 -4.46 22.68
N LYS A 240 -38.55 -3.30 22.64
CA LYS A 240 -38.81 -2.17 23.54
C LYS A 240 -39.59 -1.03 22.90
N GLY A 241 -39.50 -0.89 21.60
CA GLY A 241 -40.21 0.17 20.88
C GLY A 241 -40.10 -0.04 19.39
N ILE A 242 -41.09 0.52 18.69
CA ILE A 242 -41.17 0.50 17.23
C ILE A 242 -41.19 1.95 16.78
N LYS A 243 -40.36 2.27 15.81
CA LYS A 243 -40.31 3.60 15.17
C LYS A 243 -40.42 3.43 13.67
N VAL A 244 -41.19 4.31 13.06
CA VAL A 244 -41.24 4.46 11.61
C VAL A 244 -40.38 5.62 11.21
N ARG A 245 -39.57 5.40 10.17
CA ARG A 245 -38.80 6.47 9.54
C ARG A 245 -39.71 7.20 8.54
N ASN A 246 -39.98 8.45 8.80
CA ASN A 246 -40.69 9.32 7.90
C ASN A 246 -39.69 10.14 7.08
N THR A 247 -39.48 9.74 5.83
CA THR A 247 -38.65 10.50 4.88
C THR A 247 -39.58 11.58 4.27
N PRO A 248 -39.16 12.86 4.29
CA PRO A 248 -39.98 13.92 3.73
C PRO A 248 -40.12 13.79 2.21
N GLU A 249 -41.27 14.17 1.67
CA GLU A 249 -41.48 14.24 0.22
C GLU A 249 -40.61 15.34 -0.40
N LEU A 250 -40.01 15.04 -1.55
CA LEU A 250 -39.20 16.00 -2.30
C LEU A 250 -40.11 17.07 -2.92
N THR A 251 -40.06 18.27 -2.36
CA THR A 251 -40.85 19.44 -2.84
C THR A 251 -39.93 20.65 -3.00
N ASP A 252 -40.28 21.60 -3.87
CA ASP A 252 -39.51 22.84 -4.03
C ASP A 252 -39.42 23.64 -2.72
N GLU A 253 -40.45 23.54 -1.86
CA GLU A 253 -40.46 24.19 -0.56
C GLU A 253 -39.44 23.60 0.38
N LEU A 254 -39.35 22.26 0.45
CA LEU A 254 -38.35 21.54 1.23
C LEU A 254 -36.91 21.84 0.71
N VAL A 255 -36.75 21.79 -0.60
CA VAL A 255 -35.47 22.06 -1.26
C VAL A 255 -34.98 23.47 -0.94
N LYS A 256 -35.88 24.44 -0.90
CA LYS A 256 -35.56 25.83 -0.58
C LYS A 256 -35.26 26.06 0.90
N SER A 257 -36.04 25.45 1.80
CA SER A 257 -35.88 25.65 3.25
C SER A 257 -34.67 24.90 3.82
N ASP A 258 -34.45 23.66 3.41
CA ASP A 258 -33.54 22.73 4.05
C ASP A 258 -32.21 22.56 3.31
N PHE A 259 -32.23 22.70 1.99
CA PHE A 259 -31.06 22.53 1.14
C PHE A 259 -30.58 23.82 0.48
N GLY A 260 -31.41 24.90 0.49
CA GLY A 260 -31.01 26.24 0.02
C GLY A 260 -30.95 26.40 -1.50
N PHE A 261 -31.61 25.53 -2.27
CA PHE A 261 -31.76 25.66 -3.72
C PHE A 261 -33.13 26.26 -4.05
N ASP A 262 -33.26 26.94 -5.18
CA ASP A 262 -34.54 27.60 -5.58
C ASP A 262 -35.60 26.61 -6.07
N SER A 263 -35.19 25.42 -6.56
CA SER A 263 -36.09 24.38 -7.07
C SER A 263 -35.45 23.00 -7.03
N ILE A 264 -36.23 21.95 -7.20
CA ILE A 264 -35.78 20.56 -7.37
C ILE A 264 -34.80 20.46 -8.54
N ASP A 265 -35.10 21.09 -9.68
CA ASP A 265 -34.22 21.07 -10.86
C ASP A 265 -32.84 21.70 -10.56
N ALA A 266 -32.82 22.85 -9.86
CA ALA A 266 -31.58 23.51 -9.46
C ALA A 266 -30.75 22.65 -8.50
N MET A 267 -31.37 21.92 -7.59
CA MET A 267 -30.72 20.96 -6.70
C MET A 267 -30.15 19.79 -7.49
N ARG A 268 -30.90 19.18 -8.42
CA ARG A 268 -30.44 18.07 -9.26
C ARG A 268 -29.29 18.48 -10.18
N ASP A 269 -29.34 19.70 -10.76
CA ASP A 269 -28.22 20.23 -11.55
C ASP A 269 -26.95 20.41 -10.72
N ALA A 270 -27.08 20.88 -9.47
CA ALA A 270 -25.92 21.02 -8.57
C ALA A 270 -25.34 19.65 -8.18
N ILE A 271 -26.18 18.67 -7.86
CA ILE A 271 -25.78 17.28 -7.58
C ILE A 271 -25.05 16.68 -8.80
N LYS A 272 -25.60 16.88 -10.00
CA LYS A 272 -24.97 16.40 -11.23
C LYS A 272 -23.56 16.97 -11.40
N ILE A 273 -23.39 18.28 -11.20
CA ILE A 273 -22.08 18.93 -11.29
C ILE A 273 -21.10 18.34 -10.23
N GLU A 274 -21.57 18.10 -9.02
CA GLU A 274 -20.76 17.51 -7.95
C GLU A 274 -20.30 16.10 -8.31
N ILE A 275 -21.21 15.24 -8.79
CA ILE A 275 -20.88 13.87 -9.24
C ILE A 275 -19.92 13.92 -10.46
N GLU A 276 -20.14 14.84 -11.42
CA GLU A 276 -19.21 15.02 -12.56
C GLU A 276 -17.80 15.36 -12.10
N GLN A 277 -17.66 16.25 -11.12
CA GLN A 277 -16.34 16.63 -10.57
C GLN A 277 -15.68 15.49 -9.79
N ASP A 278 -16.45 14.75 -8.99
CA ASP A 278 -15.97 13.56 -8.30
C ASP A 278 -15.49 12.50 -9.30
N LYS A 279 -16.31 12.15 -10.28
CA LYS A 279 -15.94 11.20 -11.34
C LYS A 279 -14.68 11.62 -12.10
N ALA A 280 -14.59 12.89 -12.47
CA ALA A 280 -13.44 13.43 -13.19
C ALA A 280 -12.14 13.28 -12.40
N SER A 281 -12.20 13.35 -11.08
CA SER A 281 -11.03 13.17 -10.20
C SER A 281 -10.74 11.70 -9.87
N ARG A 282 -11.76 10.86 -9.70
CA ARG A 282 -11.64 9.49 -9.19
C ARG A 282 -11.48 8.44 -10.29
N LEU A 283 -12.26 8.53 -11.37
CA LEU A 283 -12.28 7.48 -12.41
C LEU A 283 -10.92 7.21 -13.09
N PRO A 284 -10.04 8.21 -13.33
CA PRO A 284 -8.73 7.92 -13.91
C PRO A 284 -7.88 6.98 -13.02
N ALA A 285 -7.82 7.26 -11.72
CA ALA A 285 -7.08 6.42 -10.79
C ALA A 285 -7.72 5.04 -10.60
N GLU A 286 -9.05 4.98 -10.59
CA GLU A 286 -9.80 3.73 -10.52
C GLU A 286 -9.57 2.86 -11.76
N LYS A 287 -9.58 3.47 -12.97
CA LYS A 287 -9.25 2.78 -14.21
C LYS A 287 -7.85 2.18 -14.18
N GLU A 288 -6.87 2.97 -13.71
CA GLU A 288 -5.49 2.53 -13.55
C GLU A 288 -5.42 1.31 -12.62
N ASN A 289 -6.01 1.40 -11.43
CA ASN A 289 -6.02 0.32 -10.45
C ASN A 289 -6.66 -0.96 -11.00
N ARG A 290 -7.85 -0.85 -11.62
CA ARG A 290 -8.56 -2.02 -12.22
C ARG A 290 -7.74 -2.65 -13.35
N CYS A 291 -7.08 -1.84 -14.18
CA CYS A 291 -6.19 -2.34 -15.24
C CYS A 291 -4.99 -3.09 -14.67
N VAL A 292 -4.34 -2.54 -13.64
CA VAL A 292 -3.16 -3.15 -13.01
C VAL A 292 -3.54 -4.46 -12.31
N SER A 293 -4.65 -4.48 -11.57
CA SER A 293 -5.16 -5.68 -10.92
C SER A 293 -5.51 -6.78 -11.95
N ALA A 294 -6.23 -6.43 -13.03
CA ALA A 294 -6.53 -7.37 -14.11
C ALA A 294 -5.28 -7.91 -14.82
N LEU A 295 -4.21 -7.12 -14.91
CA LEU A 295 -2.92 -7.59 -15.40
C LEU A 295 -2.26 -8.55 -14.40
N ALA A 296 -2.30 -8.24 -13.09
CA ALA A 296 -1.72 -9.05 -12.04
C ALA A 296 -2.37 -10.44 -11.92
N GLU A 297 -3.66 -10.57 -12.23
CA GLU A 297 -4.36 -11.87 -12.32
C GLU A 297 -3.77 -12.79 -13.39
N ARG A 298 -3.12 -12.24 -14.42
CA ARG A 298 -2.47 -13.00 -15.49
C ARG A 298 -1.07 -13.48 -15.14
N LEU A 299 -0.56 -13.12 -13.96
CA LEU A 299 0.80 -13.46 -13.53
C LEU A 299 0.94 -14.96 -13.35
N GLN A 300 1.90 -15.56 -14.07
CA GLN A 300 2.27 -16.95 -13.94
C GLN A 300 3.36 -17.09 -12.88
N LEU A 301 2.94 -17.27 -11.65
CA LEU A 301 3.81 -17.45 -10.50
C LEU A 301 3.17 -18.46 -9.56
N ASP A 302 3.86 -19.59 -9.34
CA ASP A 302 3.36 -20.66 -8.46
C ASP A 302 3.39 -20.20 -6.99
N GLU A 303 4.47 -19.53 -6.56
CA GLU A 303 4.67 -19.03 -5.21
C GLU A 303 5.46 -17.73 -5.24
N MET A 304 5.08 -16.77 -4.39
CA MET A 304 5.83 -15.51 -4.25
C MET A 304 7.18 -15.75 -3.57
N ASP A 305 8.22 -15.11 -4.08
CA ASP A 305 9.53 -15.12 -3.42
C ASP A 305 9.45 -14.42 -2.07
N ALA A 306 9.75 -15.16 -1.00
CA ALA A 306 9.59 -14.67 0.37
C ALA A 306 10.49 -13.46 0.70
N ASP A 307 11.71 -13.40 0.12
CA ASP A 307 12.63 -12.27 0.33
C ASP A 307 12.07 -11.02 -0.38
N TYR A 308 11.44 -11.19 -1.54
CA TYR A 308 10.84 -10.08 -2.26
C TYR A 308 9.56 -9.57 -1.57
N GLU A 309 8.66 -10.47 -1.18
CA GLU A 309 7.45 -10.09 -0.42
C GLU A 309 7.81 -9.35 0.87
N GLN A 310 8.78 -9.86 1.62
CA GLN A 310 9.28 -9.21 2.83
C GLN A 310 9.83 -7.81 2.55
N SER A 311 10.53 -7.60 1.43
CA SER A 311 11.04 -6.27 1.07
C SER A 311 9.91 -5.27 0.78
N VAL A 312 8.83 -5.72 0.11
CA VAL A 312 7.65 -4.89 -0.15
C VAL A 312 6.88 -4.59 1.14
N PHE A 313 6.73 -5.58 2.01
CA PHE A 313 6.12 -5.41 3.33
C PHE A 313 6.85 -4.35 4.17
N GLU A 314 8.19 -4.40 4.20
CA GLU A 314 9.00 -3.43 4.94
C GLU A 314 8.87 -2.02 4.33
N GLU A 315 8.85 -1.89 3.01
CA GLU A 315 8.65 -0.62 2.31
C GLU A 315 7.27 -0.03 2.62
N LEU A 316 6.20 -0.81 2.50
CA LEU A 316 4.84 -0.38 2.83
C LEU A 316 4.71 0.03 4.29
N GLY A 317 5.27 -0.75 5.20
CA GLY A 317 5.30 -0.44 6.63
C GLY A 317 6.01 0.87 6.94
N GLN A 318 7.19 1.11 6.34
CA GLN A 318 7.94 2.36 6.50
C GLN A 318 7.17 3.55 5.93
N ASN A 319 6.56 3.42 4.76
CA ASN A 319 5.75 4.46 4.15
C ASN A 319 4.52 4.79 5.00
N PHE A 320 3.84 3.78 5.53
CA PHE A 320 2.71 3.94 6.43
C PHE A 320 3.10 4.69 7.70
N LEU A 321 4.17 4.25 8.38
CA LEU A 321 4.67 4.92 9.59
C LEU A 321 5.11 6.36 9.32
N SER A 322 5.75 6.62 8.18
CA SER A 322 6.15 7.97 7.77
C SER A 322 4.93 8.87 7.53
N ASN A 323 3.88 8.36 6.91
CA ASN A 323 2.62 9.08 6.72
C ASN A 323 1.91 9.37 8.04
N LEU A 324 1.90 8.44 8.99
CA LEU A 324 1.37 8.67 10.33
C LEU A 324 2.16 9.78 11.05
N ALA A 325 3.49 9.71 11.01
CA ALA A 325 4.36 10.69 11.63
C ALA A 325 4.16 12.10 11.02
N ALA A 326 3.98 12.21 9.71
CA ALA A 326 3.67 13.46 9.02
C ALA A 326 2.34 14.09 9.48
N ARG A 327 1.38 13.25 9.92
CA ARG A 327 0.09 13.67 10.50
C ARG A 327 0.15 13.85 12.02
N GLY A 328 1.33 13.71 12.65
CA GLY A 328 1.53 13.82 14.10
C GLY A 328 0.94 12.65 14.90
N MET A 329 0.71 11.51 14.26
CA MET A 329 0.18 10.29 14.87
C MET A 329 1.26 9.21 15.01
N THR A 330 1.04 8.29 15.94
CA THR A 330 1.84 7.06 16.09
C THR A 330 0.95 5.84 15.85
N LEU A 331 1.56 4.70 15.57
CA LEU A 331 0.82 3.45 15.39
C LEU A 331 -0.03 3.11 16.61
N ASP A 332 0.52 3.30 17.82
CA ASP A 332 -0.18 3.06 19.09
C ASP A 332 -1.43 3.93 19.28
N THR A 333 -1.46 5.12 18.68
CA THR A 333 -2.64 6.02 18.74
C THR A 333 -3.61 5.76 17.60
N TRP A 334 -3.12 5.31 16.47
CA TRP A 334 -3.93 5.07 15.27
C TRP A 334 -4.73 3.76 15.36
N LEU A 335 -4.13 2.66 15.82
CA LEU A 335 -4.78 1.34 15.91
C LEU A 335 -6.10 1.36 16.71
N PRO A 336 -6.16 1.90 17.94
CA PRO A 336 -7.42 1.97 18.69
C PRO A 336 -8.46 2.88 18.01
N ALA A 337 -8.00 3.95 17.33
CA ALA A 337 -8.90 4.89 16.64
C ALA A 337 -9.52 4.27 15.37
N SER A 338 -8.82 3.34 14.73
CA SER A 338 -9.31 2.60 13.56
C SER A 338 -10.07 1.31 13.91
N GLY A 339 -10.12 0.93 15.19
CA GLY A 339 -10.78 -0.29 15.65
C GLY A 339 -10.04 -1.59 15.28
N LEU A 340 -8.77 -1.49 14.87
CA LEU A 340 -7.96 -2.62 14.45
C LEU A 340 -7.04 -3.11 15.58
N THR A 341 -6.82 -4.40 15.64
CA THR A 341 -5.74 -4.99 16.44
C THR A 341 -4.42 -4.94 15.67
N MET A 342 -3.30 -5.08 16.40
CA MET A 342 -1.98 -5.19 15.77
C MET A 342 -1.88 -6.40 14.84
N GLU A 343 -2.50 -7.51 15.19
CA GLU A 343 -2.49 -8.75 14.41
C GLU A 343 -3.24 -8.59 13.09
N GLN A 344 -4.44 -8.00 13.13
CA GLN A 344 -5.20 -7.65 11.92
C GLN A 344 -4.43 -6.69 11.03
N PHE A 345 -3.86 -5.62 11.59
CA PHE A 345 -3.06 -4.66 10.83
C PHE A 345 -1.86 -5.32 10.12
N ILE A 346 -1.13 -6.20 10.81
CA ILE A 346 0.01 -6.93 10.21
C ILE A 346 -0.50 -7.88 9.12
N GLY A 347 -1.60 -8.59 9.36
CA GLY A 347 -2.22 -9.48 8.37
C GLY A 347 -2.65 -8.74 7.11
N ASP A 348 -3.33 -7.61 7.25
CA ASP A 348 -3.75 -6.76 6.14
C ASP A 348 -2.54 -6.20 5.38
N LEU A 349 -1.48 -5.79 6.10
CA LEU A 349 -0.26 -5.29 5.48
C LEU A 349 0.48 -6.37 4.69
N HIS A 350 0.51 -7.62 5.15
CA HIS A 350 1.06 -8.74 4.40
C HIS A 350 0.25 -9.03 3.14
N LYS A 351 -1.09 -9.04 3.23
CA LYS A 351 -1.95 -9.19 2.06
C LYS A 351 -1.68 -8.10 1.03
N GLN A 352 -1.67 -6.85 1.47
CA GLN A 352 -1.36 -5.71 0.61
C GLN A 352 0.04 -5.82 0.00
N ALA A 353 1.04 -6.29 0.75
CA ALA A 353 2.40 -6.49 0.23
C ALA A 353 2.44 -7.54 -0.87
N ASN A 354 1.70 -8.64 -0.72
CA ASN A 354 1.59 -9.67 -1.76
C ASN A 354 0.93 -9.11 -3.03
N ASP A 355 -0.18 -8.36 -2.88
CA ASP A 355 -0.89 -7.76 -4.01
C ASP A 355 0.03 -6.77 -4.77
N VAL A 356 0.68 -5.84 -4.07
CA VAL A 356 1.63 -4.86 -4.65
C VAL A 356 2.83 -5.56 -5.31
N ALA A 357 3.33 -6.65 -4.70
CA ALA A 357 4.42 -7.43 -5.28
C ALA A 357 3.98 -8.07 -6.61
N ARG A 358 2.78 -8.68 -6.67
CA ARG A 358 2.22 -9.29 -7.88
C ARG A 358 1.99 -8.25 -8.98
N GLU A 359 1.40 -7.11 -8.66
CA GLU A 359 1.18 -5.99 -9.57
C GLU A 359 2.51 -5.47 -10.15
N SER A 360 3.51 -5.30 -9.29
CA SER A 360 4.85 -4.86 -9.71
C SER A 360 5.51 -5.85 -10.67
N LEU A 361 5.44 -7.15 -10.39
CA LEU A 361 6.00 -8.18 -11.26
C LEU A 361 5.26 -8.28 -12.60
N ALA A 362 3.94 -8.09 -12.59
CA ALA A 362 3.13 -8.08 -13.81
C ALA A 362 3.49 -6.88 -14.70
N LEU A 363 3.66 -5.69 -14.12
CA LEU A 363 4.10 -4.50 -14.85
C LEU A 363 5.54 -4.64 -15.37
N ASP A 364 6.44 -5.25 -14.59
CA ASP A 364 7.81 -5.52 -15.04
C ASP A 364 7.82 -6.51 -16.22
N ALA A 365 6.93 -7.53 -16.21
CA ALA A 365 6.76 -8.46 -17.33
C ALA A 365 6.25 -7.74 -18.59
N LEU A 366 5.23 -6.90 -18.44
CA LEU A 366 4.68 -6.09 -19.53
C LEU A 366 5.73 -5.13 -20.10
N ALA A 367 6.47 -4.43 -19.24
CA ALA A 367 7.52 -3.51 -19.65
C ALA A 367 8.63 -4.20 -20.46
N ARG A 368 9.00 -5.44 -20.08
CA ARG A 368 9.97 -6.27 -20.82
C ARG A 368 9.45 -6.67 -22.18
N GLU A 369 8.20 -7.13 -22.28
CA GLU A 369 7.57 -7.53 -23.55
C GLU A 369 7.50 -6.34 -24.53
N LEU A 370 7.09 -5.17 -24.02
CA LEU A 370 7.00 -3.93 -24.78
C LEU A 370 8.37 -3.31 -25.07
N LYS A 371 9.45 -3.84 -24.48
CA LYS A 371 10.82 -3.31 -24.59
C LYS A 371 10.90 -1.82 -24.27
N ILE A 372 10.25 -1.43 -23.17
CA ILE A 372 10.21 -0.03 -22.73
C ILE A 372 11.60 0.45 -22.36
N GLU A 373 12.10 1.44 -23.10
CA GLU A 373 13.35 2.12 -22.79
C GLU A 373 13.07 3.41 -21.99
N VAL A 374 13.99 3.73 -21.09
CA VAL A 374 13.98 4.98 -20.31
C VAL A 374 15.08 5.88 -20.82
N THR A 375 14.71 7.06 -21.29
CA THR A 375 15.64 8.08 -21.80
C THR A 375 16.02 9.07 -20.69
N GLU A 376 17.06 9.88 -20.94
CA GLU A 376 17.41 10.98 -20.02
C GLU A 376 16.30 12.03 -19.92
N ASP A 377 15.53 12.24 -20.99
CA ASP A 377 14.39 13.16 -20.98
C ASP A 377 13.26 12.64 -20.05
N ASP A 378 13.03 11.33 -20.03
CA ASP A 378 12.07 10.71 -19.09
C ASP A 378 12.49 10.91 -17.66
N VAL A 379 13.79 10.71 -17.36
CA VAL A 379 14.35 10.93 -16.02
C VAL A 379 14.20 12.40 -15.61
N ASN A 380 14.52 13.34 -16.51
CA ASN A 380 14.37 14.76 -16.22
C ASN A 380 12.90 15.12 -15.93
N ALA A 381 11.97 14.63 -16.75
CA ALA A 381 10.54 14.84 -16.56
C ALA A 381 10.03 14.32 -15.21
N GLU A 382 10.53 13.16 -14.76
CA GLU A 382 10.14 12.58 -13.48
C GLU A 382 10.60 13.46 -12.30
N PHE A 383 11.85 13.98 -12.33
CA PHE A 383 12.32 14.92 -11.30
C PHE A 383 11.56 16.24 -11.33
N GLU A 384 11.21 16.76 -12.52
CA GLU A 384 10.39 17.97 -12.67
C GLU A 384 8.97 17.76 -12.11
N LYS A 385 8.34 16.63 -12.39
CA LYS A 385 7.02 16.24 -11.85
C LYS A 385 7.03 16.14 -10.32
N ALA A 386 8.14 15.67 -9.75
CA ALA A 386 8.34 15.66 -8.30
C ALA A 386 8.60 17.05 -7.69
N GLY A 387 8.59 18.13 -8.48
CA GLY A 387 8.77 19.51 -8.00
C GLY A 387 10.19 19.87 -7.58
N VAL A 388 11.18 19.13 -8.06
CA VAL A 388 12.59 19.35 -7.74
C VAL A 388 13.09 20.64 -8.40
N LYS A 389 13.72 21.53 -7.61
CA LYS A 389 14.18 22.85 -8.10
C LYS A 389 15.45 22.77 -8.96
N ASP A 390 16.34 21.84 -8.64
CA ASP A 390 17.62 21.64 -9.34
C ASP A 390 17.73 20.16 -9.71
N VAL A 391 17.27 19.85 -10.91
CA VAL A 391 17.22 18.47 -11.42
C VAL A 391 18.62 17.85 -11.50
N GLU A 392 19.61 18.60 -11.98
CA GLU A 392 20.98 18.08 -12.12
C GLU A 392 21.64 17.78 -10.77
N ALA A 393 21.44 18.67 -9.77
CA ALA A 393 21.95 18.41 -8.43
C ALA A 393 21.28 17.20 -7.79
N SER A 394 19.98 17.03 -7.93
CA SER A 394 19.24 15.89 -7.41
C SER A 394 19.60 14.58 -8.11
N LYS A 395 19.75 14.58 -9.43
CA LYS A 395 20.26 13.43 -10.18
C LYS A 395 21.66 13.02 -9.67
N ALA A 396 22.54 13.99 -9.46
CA ALA A 396 23.88 13.73 -8.94
C ALA A 396 23.85 13.09 -7.53
N GLU A 397 22.90 13.52 -6.68
CA GLU A 397 22.68 12.91 -5.36
C GLU A 397 22.16 11.48 -5.50
N PHE A 398 21.14 11.24 -6.33
CA PHE A 398 20.58 9.90 -6.56
C PHE A 398 21.62 8.94 -7.15
N ILE A 399 22.48 9.43 -8.05
CA ILE A 399 23.62 8.64 -8.56
C ILE A 399 24.61 8.35 -7.43
N ALA A 400 24.94 9.33 -6.58
CA ALA A 400 25.89 9.14 -5.49
C ALA A 400 25.38 8.13 -4.45
N ASP A 401 24.08 8.02 -4.28
CA ASP A 401 23.41 7.11 -3.35
C ASP A 401 23.01 5.76 -3.96
N GLY A 402 23.25 5.54 -5.27
CA GLY A 402 22.87 4.30 -5.96
C GLY A 402 21.38 4.14 -6.22
N ARG A 403 20.60 5.22 -6.17
CA ARG A 403 19.13 5.20 -6.29
C ARG A 403 18.61 5.40 -7.74
N MET A 404 19.47 5.72 -8.68
CA MET A 404 19.05 5.94 -10.08
C MET A 404 18.43 4.72 -10.76
N PRO A 405 18.87 3.46 -10.52
CA PRO A 405 18.17 2.30 -11.05
C PRO A 405 16.71 2.22 -10.62
N ALA A 406 16.40 2.52 -9.35
CA ALA A 406 15.03 2.54 -8.85
C ALA A 406 14.15 3.61 -9.53
N VAL A 407 14.71 4.78 -9.83
CA VAL A 407 14.01 5.83 -10.60
C VAL A 407 13.70 5.33 -12.01
N ARG A 408 14.70 4.76 -12.72
CA ARG A 408 14.47 4.20 -14.06
C ARG A 408 13.44 3.09 -14.07
N GLU A 409 13.44 2.25 -13.06
CA GLU A 409 12.46 1.18 -12.92
C GLU A 409 11.04 1.72 -12.68
N SER A 410 10.89 2.71 -11.82
CA SER A 410 9.61 3.40 -11.61
C SER A 410 9.08 4.02 -12.91
N ILE A 411 9.95 4.67 -13.71
CA ILE A 411 9.58 5.23 -15.01
C ILE A 411 9.14 4.13 -15.99
N ARG A 412 9.86 2.98 -16.04
CA ARG A 412 9.45 1.84 -16.90
C ARG A 412 8.06 1.35 -16.56
N ARG A 413 7.75 1.21 -15.26
CA ARG A 413 6.42 0.79 -14.81
C ARG A 413 5.36 1.84 -15.13
N SER A 414 5.63 3.12 -14.88
CA SER A 414 4.69 4.20 -15.22
C SER A 414 4.34 4.17 -16.73
N LYS A 415 5.33 4.02 -17.60
CA LYS A 415 5.09 3.88 -19.04
C LYS A 415 4.33 2.59 -19.40
N ALA A 416 4.54 1.49 -18.66
CA ALA A 416 3.78 0.27 -18.85
C ALA A 416 2.31 0.46 -18.43
N VAL A 417 2.07 1.15 -17.32
CA VAL A 417 0.72 1.54 -16.87
C VAL A 417 0.03 2.44 -17.90
N ASP A 418 0.71 3.47 -18.39
CA ASP A 418 0.16 4.35 -19.43
C ASP A 418 -0.30 3.54 -20.64
N HIS A 419 0.59 2.64 -21.15
CA HIS A 419 0.25 1.76 -22.26
C HIS A 419 -0.94 0.83 -21.93
N LEU A 420 -0.97 0.26 -20.74
CA LEU A 420 -2.02 -0.65 -20.28
C LEU A 420 -3.37 0.06 -20.25
N VAL A 421 -3.43 1.25 -19.65
CA VAL A 421 -4.65 2.08 -19.53
C VAL A 421 -5.15 2.58 -20.88
N GLU A 422 -4.23 3.00 -21.78
CA GLU A 422 -4.60 3.46 -23.14
C GLU A 422 -5.22 2.36 -23.98
N ASN A 423 -4.75 1.11 -23.83
CA ASN A 423 -5.20 -0.03 -24.64
C ASN A 423 -6.29 -0.89 -23.97
N ALA A 424 -6.66 -0.61 -22.73
CA ALA A 424 -7.66 -1.39 -21.99
C ALA A 424 -9.02 -1.35 -22.71
N LYS A 425 -9.70 -2.50 -22.75
CA LYS A 425 -11.08 -2.61 -23.18
C LYS A 425 -12.00 -2.37 -22.00
N VAL A 426 -12.71 -1.27 -22.02
CA VAL A 426 -13.58 -0.83 -20.95
C VAL A 426 -15.03 -1.17 -21.29
N THR A 427 -15.72 -1.86 -20.36
CA THR A 427 -17.17 -2.06 -20.38
C THR A 427 -17.78 -1.17 -19.31
N GLU A 428 -18.67 -0.26 -19.69
CA GLU A 428 -19.39 0.57 -18.73
C GLU A 428 -20.53 -0.23 -18.08
N VAL A 429 -20.56 -0.26 -16.75
CA VAL A 429 -21.58 -0.92 -15.94
C VAL A 429 -22.06 0.05 -14.87
N ASP A 430 -23.37 0.32 -14.87
CA ASP A 430 -23.98 1.13 -13.81
C ASP A 430 -24.11 0.28 -12.54
N GLU A 431 -23.15 0.42 -11.64
CA GLU A 431 -23.10 -0.32 -10.38
C GLU A 431 -24.25 0.10 -9.44
N THR A 432 -24.74 1.34 -9.56
CA THR A 432 -25.83 1.86 -8.73
C THR A 432 -27.21 1.29 -9.11
N ALA A 433 -27.33 0.74 -10.31
CA ALA A 433 -28.56 0.10 -10.75
C ALA A 433 -28.69 -1.36 -10.21
N LYS A 434 -27.59 -1.98 -9.79
CA LYS A 434 -27.60 -3.35 -9.24
C LYS A 434 -28.09 -3.42 -7.80
N ASP A 435 -27.93 -2.33 -7.03
CA ASP A 435 -28.36 -2.26 -5.63
C ASP A 435 -29.86 -1.93 -5.49
N ALA A 436 -30.57 -1.74 -6.61
CA ALA A 436 -31.98 -1.39 -6.65
C ALA A 436 -32.93 -2.55 -7.07
N GLU A 437 -32.40 -3.73 -7.39
CA GLU A 437 -33.18 -4.97 -7.64
C GLU A 437 -33.13 -5.90 -6.41
#